data_847d1f6a6298a5135a46033983d903f4
#
_entry.id   847d1f6a6298a5135a46033983d903f4
#
_cell.length_a   1.000
_cell.length_b   1.000
_cell.length_c   1.000
_cell.angle_alpha   90.00
_cell.angle_beta   90.00
_cell.angle_gamma   90.00
#
_symmetry.space_group_name_H-M   'P 1'
#
loop_
_entity.id
_entity.type
_entity.pdbx_description
1 polymer ?
#
loop_
_entity_poly.entity_id
_entity_poly.type
_entity_poly.pdbx_seq_one_letter_code
_entity_poly.pdbx_strand_id
1 'polypeptide(L)'
;MEVVDAHLHLFKAVSEDYPRTVYPGMADAEMEVLAEELLGVMGTAGVDKAIVVPLGPQDEYLRDLQINFPGRFVGVGNHDPDSKGIAEDLDQRIDLSGIQGIRVSGVDASASTADDPETYELFPLFQAMADRGLKVWFYSEPQQVELYEKVMELLPGLVTVFNHSGFMVTIDNLAIDEYRRPHFTTDVPPPTLDLLARVAENPNTYVHFSGQYAFSHKPYPYLDMTPVAEALNNAFGARRMLWASDFPWILSEPGYPEQLALVDHLLP
;
A
#
# COMPACT_ATOMS: atom_id res chain seq x y z
N MET A 1 18.76 -15.10 -4.60
CA MET A 1 17.34 -14.98 -4.19
C MET A 1 16.88 -13.65 -4.77
N GLU A 2 15.71 -13.60 -5.40
CA GLU A 2 15.17 -12.34 -5.92
C GLU A 2 14.60 -11.53 -4.77
N VAL A 3 14.96 -10.24 -4.68
CA VAL A 3 14.47 -9.30 -3.66
C VAL A 3 13.47 -8.35 -4.33
N VAL A 4 12.29 -8.23 -3.72
CA VAL A 4 11.18 -7.42 -4.26
C VAL A 4 10.78 -6.36 -3.24
N ASP A 5 10.72 -5.10 -3.68
CA ASP A 5 10.08 -4.01 -2.94
C ASP A 5 8.56 -4.09 -3.17
N ALA A 6 7.81 -4.38 -2.11
CA ALA A 6 6.39 -4.72 -2.25
C ALA A 6 5.44 -3.51 -2.32
N HIS A 7 5.95 -2.28 -2.12
CA HIS A 7 5.11 -1.08 -2.23
C HIS A 7 5.96 0.19 -2.33
N LEU A 8 5.74 0.93 -3.40
CA LEU A 8 6.34 2.24 -3.62
C LEU A 8 5.54 3.07 -4.63
N HIS A 9 5.92 4.33 -4.80
CA HIS A 9 5.25 5.26 -5.70
C HIS A 9 6.21 5.79 -6.76
N LEU A 10 5.80 5.67 -8.02
CA LEU A 10 6.42 6.34 -9.17
C LEU A 10 5.35 7.15 -9.88
N PHE A 11 5.70 8.36 -10.30
CA PHE A 11 4.75 9.26 -10.95
C PHE A 11 5.44 10.34 -11.78
N LYS A 12 4.76 10.80 -12.82
CA LYS A 12 5.12 11.96 -13.63
C LYS A 12 4.56 13.25 -13.03
N ALA A 13 5.09 14.38 -13.44
CA ALA A 13 4.44 15.66 -13.24
C ALA A 13 3.03 15.63 -13.88
N VAL A 14 2.08 16.32 -13.25
CA VAL A 14 0.69 16.37 -13.75
C VAL A 14 0.64 16.96 -15.13
N SER A 15 0.01 16.25 -16.04
CA SER A 15 -0.23 16.68 -17.43
C SER A 15 -1.51 16.02 -17.96
N GLU A 16 -1.89 16.35 -19.19
CA GLU A 16 -2.99 15.68 -19.89
C GLU A 16 -2.71 14.17 -20.10
N ASP A 17 -1.44 13.82 -20.39
CA ASP A 17 -1.01 12.44 -20.62
C ASP A 17 -0.80 11.65 -19.31
N TYR A 18 -0.52 12.33 -18.20
CA TYR A 18 -0.27 11.73 -16.88
C TYR A 18 -1.07 12.45 -15.79
N PRO A 19 -2.40 12.34 -15.82
CA PRO A 19 -3.23 12.87 -14.75
C PRO A 19 -2.99 12.08 -13.46
N ARG A 20 -3.00 12.76 -12.31
CA ARG A 20 -2.89 12.13 -11.00
C ARG A 20 -3.41 13.02 -9.88
N THR A 21 -3.65 12.44 -8.73
CA THR A 21 -3.96 13.21 -7.53
C THR A 21 -2.75 14.05 -7.09
N VAL A 22 -3.00 15.29 -6.73
CA VAL A 22 -2.01 16.20 -6.13
C VAL A 22 -2.13 16.14 -4.61
N TYR A 23 -1.00 15.93 -3.95
CA TYR A 23 -0.89 15.98 -2.48
C TYR A 23 0.02 17.15 -2.11
N PRO A 24 -0.55 18.33 -1.73
CA PRO A 24 0.23 19.54 -1.46
C PRO A 24 1.33 19.32 -0.43
N GLY A 25 2.55 19.76 -0.75
CA GLY A 25 3.73 19.59 0.09
C GLY A 25 4.37 18.20 0.06
N MET A 26 3.62 17.17 -0.33
CA MET A 26 4.13 15.79 -0.45
C MET A 26 4.42 15.43 -1.92
N ALA A 27 3.44 15.64 -2.80
CA ALA A 27 3.54 15.35 -4.24
C ALA A 27 2.84 16.46 -5.04
N ASP A 28 3.46 17.63 -5.08
CA ASP A 28 2.97 18.80 -5.83
C ASP A 28 2.86 18.49 -7.34
N ALA A 29 2.06 19.27 -8.06
CA ALA A 29 1.71 18.98 -9.46
C ALA A 29 2.93 18.87 -10.39
N GLU A 30 3.95 19.70 -10.18
CA GLU A 30 5.20 19.72 -10.96
C GLU A 30 6.22 18.65 -10.56
N MET A 31 6.02 17.98 -9.42
CA MET A 31 6.93 16.95 -8.95
C MET A 31 6.80 15.68 -9.80
N GLU A 32 7.93 15.05 -10.09
CA GLU A 32 7.98 13.72 -10.69
C GLU A 32 8.99 12.82 -9.98
N VAL A 33 8.75 11.53 -10.00
CA VAL A 33 9.61 10.49 -9.45
C VAL A 33 9.67 9.36 -10.47
N LEU A 34 10.82 9.21 -11.11
CA LEU A 34 10.97 8.38 -12.29
C LEU A 34 11.60 7.02 -11.98
N ALA A 35 11.36 6.07 -12.87
CA ALA A 35 11.88 4.71 -12.76
C ALA A 35 13.40 4.66 -12.72
N GLU A 36 14.08 5.54 -13.46
CA GLU A 36 15.55 5.59 -13.54
C GLU A 36 16.16 5.93 -12.18
N GLU A 37 15.57 6.84 -11.43
CA GLU A 37 16.01 7.18 -10.07
C GLU A 37 15.85 5.98 -9.13
N LEU A 38 14.69 5.35 -9.14
CA LEU A 38 14.43 4.15 -8.35
C LEU A 38 15.40 3.01 -8.71
N LEU A 39 15.60 2.74 -9.99
CA LEU A 39 16.51 1.68 -10.44
C LEU A 39 17.94 1.89 -9.98
N GLY A 40 18.37 3.16 -9.85
CA GLY A 40 19.68 3.51 -9.29
C GLY A 40 19.83 3.08 -7.83
N VAL A 41 18.85 3.41 -6.98
CA VAL A 41 18.89 3.05 -5.55
C VAL A 41 18.62 1.56 -5.32
N MET A 42 17.71 0.94 -6.09
CA MET A 42 17.48 -0.51 -6.07
C MET A 42 18.78 -1.28 -6.38
N GLY A 43 19.50 -0.87 -7.44
CA GLY A 43 20.77 -1.50 -7.83
C GLY A 43 21.82 -1.45 -6.71
N THR A 44 21.89 -0.35 -5.97
CA THR A 44 22.80 -0.19 -4.83
C THR A 44 22.40 -1.08 -3.66
N ALA A 45 21.10 -1.26 -3.42
CA ALA A 45 20.57 -2.05 -2.31
C ALA A 45 20.40 -3.55 -2.64
N GLY A 46 20.62 -3.95 -3.89
CA GLY A 46 20.43 -5.35 -4.32
C GLY A 46 18.96 -5.76 -4.44
N VAL A 47 18.08 -4.81 -4.77
CA VAL A 47 16.64 -5.05 -5.00
C VAL A 47 16.41 -5.26 -6.50
N ASP A 48 15.71 -6.35 -6.86
CA ASP A 48 15.57 -6.78 -8.25
C ASP A 48 14.30 -6.22 -8.90
N LYS A 49 13.19 -6.17 -8.18
CA LYS A 49 11.85 -5.80 -8.68
C LYS A 49 11.10 -4.92 -7.70
N ALA A 50 10.06 -4.27 -8.19
CA ALA A 50 9.20 -3.46 -7.34
C ALA A 50 7.72 -3.54 -7.74
N ILE A 51 6.84 -3.37 -6.74
CA ILE A 51 5.40 -3.18 -6.93
C ILE A 51 5.10 -1.69 -6.83
N VAL A 52 4.59 -1.13 -7.91
CA VAL A 52 4.33 0.31 -8.05
C VAL A 52 2.84 0.60 -7.88
N VAL A 53 2.54 1.57 -7.02
CA VAL A 53 1.19 2.09 -6.81
C VAL A 53 1.17 3.56 -7.27
N PRO A 54 0.30 3.95 -8.24
CA PRO A 54 0.22 5.34 -8.68
C PRO A 54 -0.40 6.24 -7.60
N LEU A 55 -0.32 7.56 -7.78
CA LEU A 55 -0.91 8.56 -6.88
C LEU A 55 -2.36 8.96 -7.27
N GLY A 56 -3.05 8.12 -7.99
CA GLY A 56 -4.43 8.33 -8.43
C GLY A 56 -4.93 7.09 -9.16
N PRO A 57 -6.18 7.07 -9.64
CA PRO A 57 -6.75 5.90 -10.31
C PRO A 57 -6.24 5.70 -11.75
N GLN A 58 -5.39 6.58 -12.25
CA GLN A 58 -4.86 6.55 -13.62
C GLN A 58 -3.63 5.65 -13.71
N ASP A 59 -3.58 4.77 -14.72
CA ASP A 59 -2.55 3.73 -14.87
C ASP A 59 -1.58 3.98 -16.05
N GLU A 60 -1.60 5.17 -16.68
CA GLU A 60 -0.79 5.47 -17.87
C GLU A 60 0.71 5.28 -17.61
N TYR A 61 1.20 5.73 -16.46
CA TYR A 61 2.61 5.54 -16.13
C TYR A 61 2.93 4.08 -15.78
N LEU A 62 2.00 3.32 -15.20
CA LEU A 62 2.18 1.88 -15.00
C LEU A 62 2.34 1.15 -16.34
N ARG A 63 1.55 1.51 -17.36
CA ARG A 63 1.70 1.00 -18.72
C ARG A 63 3.10 1.28 -19.28
N ASP A 64 3.59 2.51 -19.14
CA ASP A 64 4.89 2.90 -19.64
C ASP A 64 6.03 2.14 -18.94
N LEU A 65 5.90 1.90 -17.63
CA LEU A 65 6.83 1.07 -16.87
C LEU A 65 6.90 -0.37 -17.38
N GLN A 66 5.76 -0.96 -17.73
CA GLN A 66 5.71 -2.32 -18.30
C GLN A 66 6.40 -2.39 -19.67
N ILE A 67 6.22 -1.36 -20.51
CA ILE A 67 6.79 -1.30 -21.85
C ILE A 67 8.30 -1.05 -21.80
N ASN A 68 8.75 -0.09 -20.99
CA ASN A 68 10.14 0.38 -21.00
C ASN A 68 11.07 -0.45 -20.10
N PHE A 69 10.51 -1.12 -19.07
CA PHE A 69 11.29 -1.89 -18.09
C PHE A 69 10.66 -3.28 -17.87
N PRO A 70 10.55 -4.12 -18.91
CA PRO A 70 9.81 -5.39 -18.83
C PRO A 70 10.37 -6.29 -17.72
N GLY A 71 9.47 -6.79 -16.88
CA GLY A 71 9.78 -7.71 -15.79
C GLY A 71 10.43 -7.07 -14.55
N ARG A 72 10.60 -5.73 -14.51
CA ARG A 72 11.13 -5.01 -13.35
C ARG A 72 10.04 -4.52 -12.41
N PHE A 73 8.87 -4.20 -12.94
CA PHE A 73 7.78 -3.61 -12.18
C PHE A 73 6.49 -4.41 -12.30
N VAL A 74 5.68 -4.37 -11.24
CA VAL A 74 4.31 -4.86 -11.20
C VAL A 74 3.42 -3.70 -10.78
N GLY A 75 2.31 -3.47 -11.47
CA GLY A 75 1.35 -2.41 -11.16
C GLY A 75 0.26 -2.87 -10.19
N VAL A 76 -0.05 -2.04 -9.22
CA VAL A 76 -1.28 -2.09 -8.40
C VAL A 76 -1.95 -0.73 -8.55
N GLY A 77 -3.12 -0.68 -9.20
CA GLY A 77 -3.85 0.56 -9.42
C GLY A 77 -4.52 1.07 -8.13
N ASN A 78 -5.09 2.27 -8.17
CA ASN A 78 -5.99 2.74 -7.10
C ASN A 78 -7.45 2.57 -7.53
N HIS A 79 -8.34 2.38 -6.56
CA HIS A 79 -9.78 2.44 -6.79
C HIS A 79 -10.18 3.81 -7.38
N ASP A 80 -11.00 3.79 -8.41
CA ASP A 80 -11.61 4.99 -9.00
C ASP A 80 -13.06 5.11 -8.52
N PRO A 81 -13.37 6.07 -7.63
CA PRO A 81 -14.74 6.28 -7.14
C PRO A 81 -15.70 6.81 -8.22
N ASP A 82 -15.17 7.35 -9.32
CA ASP A 82 -15.96 7.87 -10.42
C ASP A 82 -16.23 6.83 -11.52
N SER A 83 -15.70 5.63 -11.39
CA SER A 83 -15.91 4.52 -12.31
C SER A 83 -17.39 4.11 -12.35
N LYS A 84 -17.96 4.06 -13.56
CA LYS A 84 -19.39 3.74 -13.76
C LYS A 84 -19.67 2.26 -14.02
N GLY A 85 -18.63 1.47 -14.25
CA GLY A 85 -18.74 0.05 -14.56
C GLY A 85 -17.54 -0.70 -14.03
N ILE A 86 -17.64 -1.22 -12.79
CA ILE A 86 -16.52 -1.85 -12.07
C ILE A 86 -15.85 -2.95 -12.89
N ALA A 87 -16.65 -3.85 -13.49
CA ALA A 87 -16.11 -4.98 -14.24
C ALA A 87 -15.36 -4.53 -15.49
N GLU A 88 -15.96 -3.64 -16.27
CA GLU A 88 -15.40 -3.08 -17.50
C GLU A 88 -14.16 -2.22 -17.21
N ASP A 89 -14.17 -1.43 -16.13
CA ASP A 89 -13.01 -0.64 -15.70
C ASP A 89 -11.82 -1.54 -15.35
N LEU A 90 -12.04 -2.57 -14.53
CA LEU A 90 -10.97 -3.50 -14.17
C LEU A 90 -10.40 -4.23 -15.39
N ASP A 91 -11.25 -4.67 -16.33
CA ASP A 91 -10.80 -5.34 -17.55
C ASP A 91 -9.97 -4.40 -18.43
N GLN A 92 -10.41 -3.14 -18.61
CA GLN A 92 -9.67 -2.13 -19.37
C GLN A 92 -8.32 -1.82 -18.75
N ARG A 93 -8.24 -1.71 -17.42
CA ARG A 93 -7.00 -1.41 -16.69
C ARG A 93 -6.03 -2.60 -16.72
N ILE A 94 -6.53 -3.83 -16.62
CA ILE A 94 -5.73 -5.04 -16.81
C ILE A 94 -5.14 -5.06 -18.23
N ASP A 95 -5.95 -4.79 -19.25
CA ASP A 95 -5.50 -4.76 -20.64
C ASP A 95 -4.50 -3.62 -20.91
N LEU A 96 -4.72 -2.45 -20.31
CA LEU A 96 -3.87 -1.27 -20.50
C LEU A 96 -2.47 -1.43 -19.87
N SER A 97 -2.42 -1.84 -18.62
CA SER A 97 -1.21 -1.74 -17.78
C SER A 97 -0.84 -3.04 -17.08
N GLY A 98 -1.64 -4.09 -17.21
CA GLY A 98 -1.36 -5.38 -16.59
C GLY A 98 -1.39 -5.35 -15.06
N ILE A 99 -2.20 -4.48 -14.44
CA ILE A 99 -2.30 -4.41 -12.98
C ILE A 99 -2.62 -5.77 -12.37
N GLN A 100 -2.05 -6.02 -11.19
CA GLN A 100 -2.24 -7.27 -10.45
C GLN A 100 -3.08 -7.10 -9.18
N GLY A 101 -3.50 -5.88 -8.90
CA GLY A 101 -4.31 -5.54 -7.73
C GLY A 101 -4.84 -4.12 -7.78
N ILE A 102 -5.68 -3.79 -6.80
CA ILE A 102 -6.22 -2.44 -6.58
C ILE A 102 -5.98 -2.05 -5.13
N ARG A 103 -5.50 -0.82 -4.92
CA ARG A 103 -5.46 -0.18 -3.61
C ARG A 103 -6.82 0.43 -3.31
N VAL A 104 -7.36 0.07 -2.15
CA VAL A 104 -8.68 0.50 -1.67
C VAL A 104 -8.51 1.10 -0.27
N SER A 105 -9.16 2.24 -0.01
CA SER A 105 -9.06 2.97 1.26
C SER A 105 -10.36 3.01 2.05
N GLY A 106 -11.30 2.10 1.77
CA GLY A 106 -12.56 1.99 2.49
C GLY A 106 -13.41 0.86 1.95
N VAL A 107 -14.58 0.67 2.55
CA VAL A 107 -15.59 -0.32 2.15
C VAL A 107 -16.93 0.37 1.94
N ASP A 108 -17.37 1.11 2.94
CA ASP A 108 -18.62 1.88 2.92
C ASP A 108 -18.61 2.89 4.06
N ALA A 109 -18.72 4.18 3.75
CA ALA A 109 -18.68 5.26 4.73
C ALA A 109 -19.93 5.33 5.63
N SER A 110 -21.03 4.69 5.21
CA SER A 110 -22.33 4.74 5.89
C SER A 110 -22.71 3.45 6.60
N ALA A 111 -22.04 2.34 6.29
CA ALA A 111 -22.38 1.02 6.81
C ALA A 111 -21.85 0.77 8.22
N SER A 112 -22.44 -0.25 8.86
CA SER A 112 -22.00 -0.81 10.12
C SER A 112 -21.72 -2.32 9.99
N THR A 113 -21.00 -2.89 10.96
CA THR A 113 -20.73 -4.33 11.01
C THR A 113 -21.98 -5.19 11.27
N ALA A 114 -23.12 -4.56 11.56
CA ALA A 114 -24.42 -5.23 11.71
C ALA A 114 -25.19 -5.39 10.38
N ASP A 115 -24.78 -4.65 9.34
CA ASP A 115 -25.39 -4.71 8.03
C ASP A 115 -24.88 -5.93 7.25
N ASP A 116 -25.65 -6.36 6.25
CA ASP A 116 -25.25 -7.45 5.34
C ASP A 116 -24.07 -6.98 4.47
N PRO A 117 -22.89 -7.65 4.53
CA PRO A 117 -21.73 -7.23 3.78
C PRO A 117 -21.93 -7.17 2.25
N GLU A 118 -22.87 -7.95 1.69
CA GLU A 118 -23.22 -7.89 0.27
C GLU A 118 -23.88 -6.56 -0.13
N THR A 119 -24.36 -5.78 0.86
CA THR A 119 -24.95 -4.45 0.63
C THR A 119 -23.94 -3.31 0.72
N TYR A 120 -22.72 -3.56 1.13
CA TYR A 120 -21.67 -2.53 1.22
C TYR A 120 -21.35 -1.94 -0.14
N GLU A 121 -21.11 -0.63 -0.18
CA GLU A 121 -20.86 0.14 -1.41
C GLU A 121 -19.80 -0.50 -2.32
N LEU A 122 -18.66 -0.93 -1.74
CA LEU A 122 -17.55 -1.50 -2.49
C LEU A 122 -17.53 -3.04 -2.53
N PHE A 123 -18.54 -3.73 -2.00
CA PHE A 123 -18.61 -5.19 -2.12
C PHE A 123 -18.56 -5.68 -3.58
N PRO A 124 -19.26 -5.06 -4.54
CA PRO A 124 -19.15 -5.44 -5.95
C PRO A 124 -17.74 -5.31 -6.53
N LEU A 125 -16.94 -4.34 -6.04
CA LEU A 125 -15.53 -4.21 -6.44
C LEU A 125 -14.71 -5.40 -5.93
N PHE A 126 -14.83 -5.74 -4.66
CA PHE A 126 -14.11 -6.88 -4.07
C PHE A 126 -14.48 -8.21 -4.73
N GLN A 127 -15.75 -8.41 -5.05
CA GLN A 127 -16.21 -9.59 -5.80
C GLN A 127 -15.60 -9.62 -7.20
N ALA A 128 -15.63 -8.50 -7.94
CA ALA A 128 -15.07 -8.40 -9.28
C ALA A 128 -13.54 -8.61 -9.28
N MET A 129 -12.85 -8.16 -8.23
CA MET A 129 -11.41 -8.42 -8.03
C MET A 129 -11.13 -9.90 -7.77
N ALA A 130 -11.94 -10.54 -6.91
CA ALA A 130 -11.82 -11.97 -6.62
C ALA A 130 -11.99 -12.81 -7.89
N ASP A 131 -13.00 -12.52 -8.71
CA ASP A 131 -13.31 -13.21 -9.97
C ASP A 131 -12.15 -13.12 -10.99
N ARG A 132 -11.34 -12.05 -10.92
CA ARG A 132 -10.18 -11.80 -11.81
C ARG A 132 -8.84 -12.21 -11.20
N GLY A 133 -8.82 -12.67 -9.95
CA GLY A 133 -7.59 -12.99 -9.21
C GLY A 133 -6.73 -11.76 -8.89
N LEU A 134 -7.32 -10.55 -8.92
CA LEU A 134 -6.68 -9.33 -8.45
C LEU A 134 -6.53 -9.35 -6.93
N LYS A 135 -5.50 -8.68 -6.41
CA LYS A 135 -5.20 -8.58 -4.98
C LYS A 135 -5.63 -7.20 -4.47
N VAL A 136 -5.99 -7.14 -3.20
CA VAL A 136 -6.36 -5.89 -2.52
C VAL A 136 -5.15 -5.34 -1.77
N TRP A 137 -4.77 -4.09 -2.02
CA TRP A 137 -3.94 -3.27 -1.13
C TRP A 137 -4.88 -2.45 -0.25
N PHE A 138 -4.96 -2.78 1.04
CA PHE A 138 -5.92 -2.14 1.95
C PHE A 138 -5.22 -1.20 2.92
N TYR A 139 -5.66 0.06 2.96
CA TYR A 139 -5.17 1.07 3.89
C TYR A 139 -6.29 2.01 4.29
N SER A 140 -6.77 1.93 5.52
CA SER A 140 -7.93 2.67 5.99
C SER A 140 -7.96 2.82 7.51
N GLU A 141 -8.98 3.50 8.00
CA GLU A 141 -9.29 3.63 9.42
C GLU A 141 -9.87 2.33 10.03
N PRO A 142 -9.88 2.17 11.37
CA PRO A 142 -10.30 0.92 12.03
C PRO A 142 -11.71 0.47 11.65
N GLN A 143 -12.68 1.38 11.58
CA GLN A 143 -14.07 1.05 11.23
C GLN A 143 -14.16 0.39 9.85
N GLN A 144 -13.42 0.90 8.86
CA GLN A 144 -13.43 0.34 7.52
C GLN A 144 -12.73 -1.03 7.47
N VAL A 145 -11.73 -1.26 8.33
CA VAL A 145 -11.10 -2.58 8.47
C VAL A 145 -12.08 -3.59 9.08
N GLU A 146 -12.90 -3.20 10.07
CA GLU A 146 -13.94 -4.05 10.63
C GLU A 146 -15.03 -4.43 9.60
N LEU A 147 -15.43 -3.49 8.72
CA LEU A 147 -16.32 -3.80 7.59
C LEU A 147 -15.64 -4.74 6.59
N TYR A 148 -14.35 -4.49 6.30
CA TYR A 148 -13.59 -5.33 5.37
C TYR A 148 -13.38 -6.76 5.92
N GLU A 149 -13.24 -6.94 7.23
CA GLU A 149 -13.21 -8.25 7.88
C GLU A 149 -14.45 -9.09 7.50
N LYS A 150 -15.65 -8.44 7.43
CA LYS A 150 -16.88 -9.09 6.98
C LYS A 150 -16.87 -9.45 5.49
N VAL A 151 -16.28 -8.61 4.66
CA VAL A 151 -16.06 -8.93 3.23
C VAL A 151 -15.14 -10.15 3.09
N MET A 152 -14.05 -10.21 3.86
CA MET A 152 -13.12 -11.35 3.82
C MET A 152 -13.75 -12.67 4.28
N GLU A 153 -14.76 -12.64 5.19
CA GLU A 153 -15.52 -13.83 5.58
C GLU A 153 -16.29 -14.42 4.37
N LEU A 154 -16.81 -13.56 3.48
CA LEU A 154 -17.55 -13.98 2.27
C LEU A 154 -16.63 -14.30 1.10
N LEU A 155 -15.47 -13.66 1.03
CA LEU A 155 -14.48 -13.80 -0.05
C LEU A 155 -13.14 -14.33 0.50
N PRO A 156 -13.09 -15.51 1.16
CA PRO A 156 -11.90 -15.97 1.87
C PRO A 156 -10.69 -16.26 0.96
N GLY A 157 -10.92 -16.39 -0.34
CA GLY A 157 -9.86 -16.56 -1.35
C GLY A 157 -9.24 -15.26 -1.85
N LEU A 158 -9.81 -14.10 -1.50
CA LEU A 158 -9.31 -12.80 -1.94
C LEU A 158 -8.01 -12.45 -1.19
N VAL A 159 -6.91 -12.36 -1.93
CA VAL A 159 -5.61 -12.02 -1.35
C VAL A 159 -5.58 -10.54 -1.00
N THR A 160 -5.27 -10.26 0.26
CA THR A 160 -5.23 -8.90 0.80
C THR A 160 -3.88 -8.58 1.41
N VAL A 161 -3.38 -7.38 1.16
CA VAL A 161 -2.17 -6.84 1.76
C VAL A 161 -2.52 -5.56 2.52
N PHE A 162 -2.38 -5.58 3.85
CA PHE A 162 -2.50 -4.38 4.68
C PHE A 162 -1.23 -3.53 4.58
N ASN A 163 -1.40 -2.25 4.27
CA ASN A 163 -0.26 -1.36 4.06
C ASN A 163 0.37 -0.89 5.39
N HIS A 164 1.61 -0.42 5.33
CA HIS A 164 2.31 0.37 6.35
C HIS A 164 2.22 -0.22 7.76
N SER A 165 2.80 -1.43 7.92
CA SER A 165 2.82 -2.16 9.21
C SER A 165 1.43 -2.35 9.83
N GLY A 166 0.37 -2.30 9.01
CA GLY A 166 -1.02 -2.47 9.44
C GLY A 166 -1.56 -1.32 10.31
N PHE A 167 -0.89 -0.16 10.32
CA PHE A 167 -1.44 1.03 10.98
C PHE A 167 -2.74 1.46 10.31
N MET A 168 -3.72 1.76 11.13
CA MET A 168 -5.07 2.18 10.72
C MET A 168 -5.24 3.63 11.16
N VAL A 169 -5.08 4.57 10.24
CA VAL A 169 -5.07 6.01 10.51
C VAL A 169 -6.02 6.76 9.59
N THR A 170 -6.43 7.94 10.02
CA THR A 170 -7.18 8.90 9.23
C THR A 170 -6.25 9.98 8.69
N ILE A 171 -6.61 10.58 7.56
CA ILE A 171 -5.83 11.67 6.95
C ILE A 171 -5.80 12.93 7.82
N ASP A 172 -6.75 13.11 8.73
CA ASP A 172 -6.81 14.26 9.64
C ASP A 172 -5.61 14.33 10.60
N ASN A 173 -4.94 13.20 10.82
CA ASN A 173 -3.76 13.09 11.67
C ASN A 173 -2.44 13.22 10.89
N LEU A 174 -2.51 13.57 9.60
CA LEU A 174 -1.35 13.68 8.72
C LEU A 174 -0.68 15.05 8.86
N ALA A 175 0.64 15.04 9.03
CA ALA A 175 1.53 16.18 8.84
C ALA A 175 2.57 15.84 7.77
N ILE A 176 3.01 16.84 7.00
CA ILE A 176 4.09 16.69 6.03
C ILE A 176 5.31 17.43 6.54
N ASP A 177 6.46 16.78 6.59
CA ASP A 177 7.70 17.38 7.05
C ASP A 177 8.48 18.12 5.94
N GLU A 178 9.63 18.67 6.29
CA GLU A 178 10.53 19.39 5.38
C GLU A 178 11.15 18.53 4.28
N TYR A 179 11.13 17.18 4.45
CA TYR A 179 11.56 16.18 3.46
C TYR A 179 10.40 15.61 2.63
N ARG A 180 9.21 16.25 2.72
CA ARG A 180 7.98 15.82 2.03
C ARG A 180 7.45 14.45 2.50
N ARG A 181 7.85 14.00 3.70
CA ARG A 181 7.41 12.72 4.26
C ARG A 181 6.11 12.89 5.02
N PRO A 182 5.15 11.97 4.86
CA PRO A 182 3.98 11.92 5.72
C PRO A 182 4.34 11.44 7.13
N HIS A 183 3.79 12.09 8.14
CA HIS A 183 3.86 11.68 9.54
C HIS A 183 2.46 11.68 10.14
N PHE A 184 2.14 10.62 10.87
CA PHE A 184 0.85 10.47 11.52
C PHE A 184 0.99 10.55 13.04
N THR A 185 0.12 11.35 13.67
CA THR A 185 0.02 11.37 15.13
C THR A 185 -0.81 10.15 15.58
N THR A 186 -0.15 9.15 16.13
CA THR A 186 -0.76 7.91 16.64
C THR A 186 0.07 7.32 17.77
N ASP A 187 -0.52 6.45 18.58
CA ASP A 187 0.23 5.67 19.56
C ASP A 187 1.11 4.62 18.90
N VAL A 188 2.26 4.34 19.51
CA VAL A 188 3.17 3.26 19.10
C VAL A 188 3.49 2.39 20.33
N PRO A 189 3.04 1.12 20.36
CA PRO A 189 2.23 0.43 19.36
C PRO A 189 0.79 0.98 19.28
N PRO A 190 0.14 0.87 18.12
CA PRO A 190 -1.24 1.33 17.95
C PRO A 190 -2.23 0.43 18.68
N PRO A 191 -3.35 0.98 19.19
CA PRO A 191 -4.38 0.20 19.89
C PRO A 191 -5.12 -0.80 18.97
N THR A 192 -4.90 -0.71 17.65
CA THR A 192 -5.54 -1.54 16.62
C THR A 192 -4.82 -2.86 16.34
N LEU A 193 -3.76 -3.20 17.09
CA LEU A 193 -3.02 -4.47 16.88
C LEU A 193 -3.91 -5.72 17.05
N ASP A 194 -4.89 -5.69 17.95
CA ASP A 194 -5.82 -6.82 18.12
C ASP A 194 -6.72 -7.00 16.89
N LEU A 195 -7.18 -5.92 16.27
CA LEU A 195 -7.93 -5.97 15.01
C LEU A 195 -7.06 -6.53 13.89
N LEU A 196 -5.81 -6.07 13.80
CA LEU A 196 -4.86 -6.58 12.82
C LEU A 196 -4.57 -8.08 13.02
N ALA A 197 -4.47 -8.54 14.27
CA ALA A 197 -4.30 -9.96 14.58
C ALA A 197 -5.51 -10.80 14.13
N ARG A 198 -6.74 -10.29 14.28
CA ARG A 198 -7.95 -10.98 13.79
C ARG A 198 -7.96 -11.13 12.27
N VAL A 199 -7.68 -10.05 11.52
CA VAL A 199 -7.64 -10.15 10.06
C VAL A 199 -6.49 -11.06 9.56
N ALA A 200 -5.43 -11.22 10.35
CA ALA A 200 -4.33 -12.15 10.07
C ALA A 200 -4.72 -13.63 10.19
N GLU A 201 -5.86 -13.97 10.81
CA GLU A 201 -6.38 -15.34 10.89
C GLU A 201 -6.74 -15.88 9.50
N ASN A 202 -7.12 -15.01 8.54
CA ASN A 202 -7.28 -15.40 7.15
C ASN A 202 -5.89 -15.68 6.53
N PRO A 203 -5.62 -16.89 6.03
CA PRO A 203 -4.30 -17.26 5.48
C PRO A 203 -3.91 -16.50 4.20
N ASN A 204 -4.89 -15.86 3.53
CA ASN A 204 -4.67 -15.04 2.34
C ASN A 204 -4.44 -13.56 2.66
N THR A 205 -4.23 -13.23 3.94
CA THR A 205 -3.93 -11.88 4.40
C THR A 205 -2.43 -11.72 4.65
N TYR A 206 -1.87 -10.65 4.12
CA TYR A 206 -0.47 -10.24 4.21
C TYR A 206 -0.39 -8.84 4.80
N VAL A 207 0.81 -8.43 5.23
CA VAL A 207 1.06 -7.07 5.72
C VAL A 207 2.38 -6.55 5.17
N HIS A 208 2.41 -5.27 4.79
CA HIS A 208 3.65 -4.59 4.46
C HIS A 208 4.44 -4.26 5.74
N PHE A 209 5.69 -4.66 5.76
CA PHE A 209 6.66 -4.14 6.72
C PHE A 209 7.25 -2.85 6.13
N SER A 210 6.54 -1.74 6.35
CA SER A 210 6.85 -0.41 5.80
C SER A 210 6.25 0.71 6.66
N GLY A 211 6.55 1.95 6.32
CA GLY A 211 5.96 3.14 6.94
C GLY A 211 6.52 3.50 8.32
N GLN A 212 7.59 2.84 8.79
CA GLN A 212 8.15 3.07 10.11
C GLN A 212 8.51 4.54 10.34
N TYR A 213 9.04 5.22 9.32
CA TYR A 213 9.35 6.65 9.35
C TYR A 213 8.13 7.54 9.59
N ALA A 214 6.94 7.10 9.16
CA ALA A 214 5.70 7.87 9.25
C ALA A 214 5.01 7.77 10.62
N PHE A 215 5.29 6.71 11.39
CA PHE A 215 4.61 6.42 12.65
C PHE A 215 5.52 6.49 13.87
N SER A 216 6.84 6.23 13.72
CA SER A 216 7.78 6.23 14.82
C SER A 216 7.92 7.61 15.47
N HIS A 217 8.03 7.61 16.81
CA HIS A 217 8.36 8.80 17.60
C HIS A 217 9.87 8.91 17.87
N LYS A 218 10.67 8.03 17.26
CA LYS A 218 12.13 7.97 17.40
C LYS A 218 12.81 8.12 16.05
N PRO A 219 14.04 8.66 16.04
CA PRO A 219 14.84 8.65 14.82
C PRO A 219 15.18 7.21 14.39
N TYR A 220 15.63 7.07 13.15
CA TYR A 220 16.18 5.81 12.66
C TYR A 220 17.18 5.19 13.67
N PRO A 221 17.12 3.90 13.95
CA PRO A 221 16.34 2.85 13.29
C PRO A 221 14.95 2.57 13.90
N TYR A 222 14.25 3.57 14.41
CA TYR A 222 12.84 3.51 14.83
C TYR A 222 12.56 2.41 15.89
N LEU A 223 13.38 2.32 16.93
CA LEU A 223 13.35 1.21 17.91
C LEU A 223 12.04 1.11 18.72
N ASP A 224 11.26 2.18 18.78
CA ASP A 224 9.91 2.14 19.36
C ASP A 224 8.92 1.32 18.52
N MET A 225 9.26 1.01 17.25
CA MET A 225 8.49 0.13 16.38
C MET A 225 8.77 -1.39 16.66
N THR A 226 9.74 -1.74 17.50
CA THR A 226 10.05 -3.15 17.81
C THR A 226 8.82 -3.92 18.32
N PRO A 227 8.00 -3.41 19.26
CA PRO A 227 6.79 -4.14 19.69
C PRO A 227 5.77 -4.36 18.56
N VAL A 228 5.70 -3.41 17.61
CA VAL A 228 4.83 -3.57 16.42
C VAL A 228 5.37 -4.67 15.51
N ALA A 229 6.67 -4.65 15.22
CA ALA A 229 7.32 -5.67 14.39
C ALA A 229 7.16 -7.09 14.99
N GLU A 230 7.31 -7.23 16.31
CA GLU A 230 7.07 -8.48 17.02
C GLU A 230 5.61 -8.93 16.91
N ALA A 231 4.64 -8.02 17.09
CA ALA A 231 3.22 -8.32 16.94
C ALA A 231 2.88 -8.78 15.52
N LEU A 232 3.42 -8.11 14.50
CA LEU A 232 3.26 -8.51 13.09
C LEU A 232 3.84 -9.91 12.84
N ASN A 233 5.05 -10.17 13.32
CA ASN A 233 5.68 -11.47 13.14
C ASN A 233 4.90 -12.58 13.85
N ASN A 234 4.31 -12.32 15.01
CA ASN A 234 3.46 -13.27 15.74
C ASN A 234 2.14 -13.55 15.01
N ALA A 235 1.51 -12.52 14.41
CA ALA A 235 0.21 -12.65 13.74
C ALA A 235 0.33 -13.23 12.31
N PHE A 236 1.28 -12.74 11.52
CA PHE A 236 1.43 -13.10 10.11
C PHE A 236 2.53 -14.14 9.86
N GLY A 237 3.54 -14.18 10.71
CA GLY A 237 4.78 -14.93 10.45
C GLY A 237 5.58 -14.35 9.29
N ALA A 238 6.87 -14.66 9.20
CA ALA A 238 7.77 -14.08 8.20
C ALA A 238 7.33 -14.29 6.73
N ARG A 239 6.52 -15.31 6.44
CA ARG A 239 6.07 -15.61 5.06
C ARG A 239 4.95 -14.71 4.55
N ARG A 240 4.27 -14.01 5.45
CA ARG A 240 3.15 -13.10 5.12
C ARG A 240 3.46 -11.64 5.46
N MET A 241 4.72 -11.35 5.82
CA MET A 241 5.25 -10.00 5.94
C MET A 241 6.03 -9.67 4.67
N LEU A 242 5.70 -8.55 4.04
CA LEU A 242 6.30 -8.10 2.79
C LEU A 242 7.07 -6.82 3.06
N TRP A 243 8.40 -6.86 2.92
CA TRP A 243 9.16 -5.62 2.98
C TRP A 243 8.74 -4.66 1.87
N ALA A 244 8.61 -3.39 2.22
CA ALA A 244 8.27 -2.33 1.28
C ALA A 244 8.95 -1.02 1.68
N SER A 245 9.52 -0.31 0.70
CA SER A 245 10.26 0.92 0.97
C SER A 245 9.37 2.11 1.24
N ASP A 246 8.24 2.19 0.54
CA ASP A 246 7.43 3.40 0.45
C ASP A 246 8.19 4.57 -0.22
N PHE A 247 9.11 4.24 -1.15
CA PHE A 247 9.80 5.24 -1.98
C PHE A 247 8.77 6.12 -2.72
N PRO A 248 8.95 7.45 -2.84
CA PRO A 248 10.20 8.18 -2.63
C PRO A 248 10.36 8.79 -1.22
N TRP A 249 9.39 8.61 -0.33
CA TRP A 249 9.33 9.33 0.95
C TRP A 249 10.51 9.06 1.89
N ILE A 250 11.23 7.96 1.64
CA ILE A 250 12.40 7.54 2.45
C ILE A 250 13.75 7.99 1.88
N LEU A 251 13.79 8.69 0.74
CA LEU A 251 15.05 9.01 0.05
C LEU A 251 15.99 9.88 0.87
N SER A 252 15.46 10.92 1.53
CA SER A 252 16.28 11.83 2.34
C SER A 252 16.62 11.26 3.70
N GLU A 253 15.68 10.50 4.29
CA GLU A 253 15.83 9.83 5.58
C GLU A 253 14.80 8.70 5.69
N PRO A 254 15.22 7.46 6.02
CA PRO A 254 16.58 7.07 6.37
C PRO A 254 17.52 6.87 5.17
N GLY A 255 16.99 6.75 3.98
CA GLY A 255 17.61 6.28 2.77
C GLY A 255 17.10 4.90 2.37
N TYR A 256 17.21 4.56 1.08
CA TYR A 256 16.64 3.30 0.56
C TYR A 256 17.36 2.04 1.11
N PRO A 257 18.72 1.97 1.19
CA PRO A 257 19.41 0.85 1.82
C PRO A 257 19.13 0.74 3.32
N GLU A 258 19.03 1.86 4.02
CA GLU A 258 18.71 1.92 5.45
C GLU A 258 17.29 1.44 5.72
N GLN A 259 16.34 1.75 4.84
CA GLN A 259 14.97 1.24 4.93
C GLN A 259 14.92 -0.29 4.76
N LEU A 260 15.74 -0.86 3.88
CA LEU A 260 15.87 -2.31 3.77
C LEU A 260 16.49 -2.92 5.02
N ALA A 261 17.49 -2.28 5.60
CA ALA A 261 18.18 -2.75 6.81
C ALA A 261 17.29 -2.77 8.07
N LEU A 262 16.11 -2.10 8.06
CA LEU A 262 15.15 -2.18 9.17
C LEU A 262 14.65 -3.61 9.42
N VAL A 263 14.67 -4.47 8.43
CA VAL A 263 14.36 -5.89 8.59
C VAL A 263 15.28 -6.53 9.64
N ASP A 264 16.58 -6.23 9.58
CA ASP A 264 17.56 -6.77 10.50
C ASP A 264 17.57 -6.04 11.86
N HIS A 265 17.07 -4.82 11.95
CA HIS A 265 17.04 -4.03 13.18
C HIS A 265 15.80 -4.30 14.04
N LEU A 266 14.65 -4.58 13.42
CA LEU A 266 13.37 -4.63 14.11
C LEU A 266 12.76 -6.03 14.17
N LEU A 267 13.13 -6.93 13.27
CA LEU A 267 12.63 -8.31 13.28
C LEU A 267 13.60 -9.26 13.96
N PRO A 268 13.09 -10.28 14.69
CA PRO A 268 13.93 -11.25 15.42
C PRO A 268 14.72 -12.17 14.49
#